data_38dccc275b4bb58eda65ca146a9f881f
#
_entry.id   38dccc275b4bb58eda65ca146a9f881f
#
_cell.length_a   1.000
_cell.length_b   1.000
_cell.length_c   1.000
_cell.angle_alpha   90.00
_cell.angle_beta   90.00
_cell.angle_gamma   90.00
#
_symmetry.space_group_name_H-M   'P 1'
#
loop_
_entity.id
_entity.type
_entity.pdbx_description
1 polymer ?
#
loop_
_entity_poly.entity_id
_entity_poly.type
_entity_poly.pdbx_seq_one_letter_code
_entity_poly.pdbx_strand_id
1 'polypeptide(L)'
;TLELVQWVGVALLSVAVALSPWMQLVSVVGGHGMLIPYFTHSEVTWPFIFILLAFLLRQQVVYAAATCGILFCINAFVGLWMLWVVFVWGLLRHPALPFKHWGQATLAFTMLALPVVVWIAASISSDAAVAFDYRDYIRFYYPEHFLIEAAPASALLTLASLLACAWLAALSFKESQALKHILLGLVLLLLVGAFLPY
;
A
#
# COMPACT_ATOMS: atom_id res chain seq x y z
N THR A 1 -17.94 -4.03 -30.01
CA THR A 1 -18.93 -4.14 -28.94
C THR A 1 -18.63 -3.10 -27.87
N LEU A 2 -19.66 -2.64 -27.16
CA LEU A 2 -19.56 -1.55 -26.15
C LEU A 2 -18.51 -1.88 -25.07
N GLU A 3 -18.42 -3.14 -24.66
CA GLU A 3 -17.45 -3.61 -23.67
C GLU A 3 -15.99 -3.43 -24.11
N LEU A 4 -15.67 -3.72 -25.38
CA LEU A 4 -14.30 -3.53 -25.88
C LEU A 4 -13.90 -2.06 -25.83
N VAL A 5 -14.80 -1.15 -26.22
CA VAL A 5 -14.55 0.31 -26.17
C VAL A 5 -14.34 0.77 -24.72
N GLN A 6 -15.10 0.23 -23.77
CA GLN A 6 -14.91 0.53 -22.34
C GLN A 6 -13.55 0.04 -21.84
N TRP A 7 -13.15 -1.18 -22.16
CA TRP A 7 -11.84 -1.72 -21.74
C TRP A 7 -10.67 -0.95 -22.35
N VAL A 8 -10.77 -0.60 -23.65
CA VAL A 8 -9.76 0.24 -24.30
C VAL A 8 -9.71 1.64 -23.66
N GLY A 9 -10.87 2.21 -23.36
CA GLY A 9 -10.95 3.50 -22.65
C GLY A 9 -10.31 3.47 -21.27
N VAL A 10 -10.58 2.41 -20.49
CA VAL A 10 -9.94 2.21 -19.16
C VAL A 10 -8.44 2.04 -19.30
N ALA A 11 -7.97 1.23 -20.27
CA ALA A 11 -6.54 1.03 -20.50
C ALA A 11 -5.84 2.35 -20.89
N LEU A 12 -6.39 3.10 -21.83
CA LEU A 12 -5.85 4.42 -22.25
C LEU A 12 -5.82 5.41 -21.10
N LEU A 13 -6.90 5.48 -20.31
CA LEU A 13 -6.95 6.34 -19.12
C LEU A 13 -5.89 5.93 -18.09
N SER A 14 -5.73 4.64 -17.84
CA SER A 14 -4.71 4.12 -16.92
C SER A 14 -3.29 4.49 -17.37
N VAL A 15 -3.00 4.34 -18.67
CA VAL A 15 -1.72 4.76 -19.26
C VAL A 15 -1.53 6.28 -19.14
N ALA A 16 -2.55 7.07 -19.48
CA ALA A 16 -2.49 8.53 -19.39
C ALA A 16 -2.26 9.01 -17.95
N VAL A 17 -2.92 8.37 -16.97
CA VAL A 17 -2.72 8.65 -15.56
C VAL A 17 -1.31 8.27 -15.12
N ALA A 18 -0.83 7.08 -15.48
CA ALA A 18 0.51 6.60 -15.12
C ALA A 18 1.63 7.47 -15.72
N LEU A 19 1.45 7.98 -16.93
CA LEU A 19 2.41 8.87 -17.61
C LEU A 19 2.22 10.35 -17.26
N SER A 20 1.22 10.70 -16.47
CA SER A 20 0.97 12.10 -16.13
C SER A 20 2.08 12.65 -15.22
N PRO A 21 2.50 13.93 -15.43
CA PRO A 21 3.47 14.57 -14.54
C PRO A 21 3.03 14.57 -13.07
N TRP A 22 1.72 14.58 -12.81
CA TRP A 22 1.14 14.48 -11.48
C TRP A 22 1.50 13.17 -10.77
N MET A 23 1.42 12.06 -11.49
CA MET A 23 1.77 10.74 -10.92
C MET A 23 3.27 10.58 -10.72
N GLN A 24 4.08 11.31 -11.49
CA GLN A 24 5.53 11.35 -11.27
C GLN A 24 5.92 12.21 -10.06
N LEU A 25 5.09 13.18 -9.69
CA LEU A 25 5.30 14.05 -8.52
C LEU A 25 4.70 13.48 -7.22
N VAL A 26 3.93 12.40 -7.31
CA VAL A 26 3.14 11.85 -6.18
C VAL A 26 3.98 11.09 -5.17
N SER A 27 5.21 10.72 -5.49
CA SER A 27 6.08 10.09 -4.50
C SER A 27 6.60 11.13 -3.51
N VAL A 28 5.86 11.36 -2.46
CA VAL A 28 6.27 12.19 -1.32
C VAL A 28 7.49 11.58 -0.64
N VAL A 29 7.56 10.25 -0.66
CA VAL A 29 8.62 9.44 -0.05
C VAL A 29 9.48 8.87 -1.17
N GLY A 30 10.76 9.21 -1.18
CA GLY A 30 11.71 8.69 -2.16
C GLY A 30 12.03 9.61 -3.34
N GLY A 31 11.36 10.76 -3.47
CA GLY A 31 11.68 11.77 -4.50
C GLY A 31 11.45 11.32 -5.95
N HIS A 32 10.85 10.15 -6.16
CA HIS A 32 10.60 9.56 -7.47
C HIS A 32 9.11 9.32 -7.68
N GLY A 33 8.64 9.48 -8.92
CA GLY A 33 7.26 9.20 -9.27
C GLY A 33 6.90 7.71 -9.25
N MET A 34 5.66 7.41 -9.61
CA MET A 34 5.15 6.04 -9.67
C MET A 34 5.94 5.15 -10.64
N LEU A 35 6.53 5.73 -11.68
CA LEU A 35 7.36 5.01 -12.63
C LEU A 35 8.78 5.56 -12.54
N ILE A 36 9.68 4.78 -11.98
CA ILE A 36 11.10 5.09 -11.91
C ILE A 36 11.83 4.50 -13.14
N PRO A 37 12.87 5.19 -13.67
CA PRO A 37 13.57 4.72 -14.86
C PRO A 37 14.50 3.51 -14.61
N TYR A 38 14.52 2.97 -13.39
CA TYR A 38 15.29 1.79 -13.03
C TYR A 38 14.42 0.81 -12.24
N PHE A 39 14.67 -0.46 -12.44
CA PHE A 39 13.92 -1.52 -11.81
C PHE A 39 14.25 -1.63 -10.31
N THR A 40 13.25 -1.56 -9.47
CA THR A 40 13.35 -1.80 -8.02
C THR A 40 12.35 -2.86 -7.57
N HIS A 41 12.63 -3.48 -6.42
CA HIS A 41 11.68 -4.40 -5.81
C HIS A 41 10.32 -3.73 -5.49
N SER A 42 10.30 -2.43 -5.26
CA SER A 42 9.06 -1.66 -5.03
C SER A 42 8.20 -1.58 -6.29
N GLU A 43 8.80 -1.49 -7.49
CA GLU A 43 8.07 -1.48 -8.76
C GLU A 43 7.31 -2.79 -9.00
N VAL A 44 7.91 -3.92 -8.60
CA VAL A 44 7.27 -5.24 -8.72
C VAL A 44 6.02 -5.34 -7.85
N THR A 45 5.88 -4.52 -6.81
CA THR A 45 4.71 -4.58 -5.92
C THR A 45 3.43 -4.04 -6.55
N TRP A 46 3.49 -3.11 -7.51
CA TRP A 46 2.32 -2.45 -8.09
C TRP A 46 1.28 -3.40 -8.70
N PRO A 47 1.65 -4.37 -9.55
CA PRO A 47 0.69 -5.33 -10.08
C PRO A 47 -0.04 -6.10 -8.97
N PHE A 48 0.68 -6.49 -7.92
CA PHE A 48 0.08 -7.22 -6.79
C PHE A 48 -0.84 -6.33 -5.95
N ILE A 49 -0.51 -5.03 -5.78
CA ILE A 49 -1.41 -4.07 -5.12
C ILE A 49 -2.73 -3.97 -5.90
N PHE A 50 -2.69 -3.84 -7.22
CA PHE A 50 -3.92 -3.79 -8.03
C PHE A 50 -4.72 -5.09 -7.96
N ILE A 51 -4.07 -6.25 -7.97
CA ILE A 51 -4.72 -7.56 -7.79
C ILE A 51 -5.39 -7.62 -6.41
N LEU A 52 -4.70 -7.21 -5.36
CA LEU A 52 -5.23 -7.14 -4.01
C LEU A 52 -6.48 -6.25 -3.93
N LEU A 53 -6.41 -5.04 -4.49
CA LEU A 53 -7.56 -4.12 -4.53
C LEU A 53 -8.73 -4.73 -5.30
N ALA A 54 -8.48 -5.42 -6.42
CA ALA A 54 -9.51 -6.14 -7.16
C ALA A 54 -10.17 -7.25 -6.33
N PHE A 55 -9.40 -7.99 -5.50
CA PHE A 55 -9.96 -8.97 -4.57
C PHE A 55 -10.82 -8.32 -3.49
N LEU A 56 -10.41 -7.18 -2.92
CA LEU A 56 -11.21 -6.44 -1.95
C LEU A 56 -12.52 -5.94 -2.56
N LEU A 57 -12.49 -5.39 -3.77
CA LEU A 57 -13.69 -4.97 -4.50
C LEU A 57 -14.65 -6.14 -4.74
N ARG A 58 -14.12 -7.34 -4.99
CA ARG A 58 -14.89 -8.59 -5.12
C ARG A 58 -15.23 -9.25 -3.79
N GLN A 59 -14.90 -8.61 -2.67
CA GLN A 59 -15.13 -9.13 -1.32
C GLN A 59 -14.42 -10.46 -1.00
N GLN A 60 -13.30 -10.72 -1.65
CA GLN A 60 -12.50 -11.95 -1.53
C GLN A 60 -11.32 -11.74 -0.58
N VAL A 61 -11.60 -11.54 0.71
CA VAL A 61 -10.61 -11.15 1.73
C VAL A 61 -9.46 -12.14 1.88
N VAL A 62 -9.72 -13.45 1.74
CA VAL A 62 -8.67 -14.49 1.86
C VAL A 62 -7.63 -14.35 0.77
N TYR A 63 -8.07 -14.11 -0.48
CA TYR A 63 -7.16 -13.88 -1.60
C TYR A 63 -6.42 -12.54 -1.49
N ALA A 64 -7.08 -11.51 -0.96
CA ALA A 64 -6.43 -10.24 -0.67
C ALA A 64 -5.32 -10.41 0.38
N ALA A 65 -5.59 -11.14 1.47
CA ALA A 65 -4.59 -11.43 2.50
C ALA A 65 -3.44 -12.33 1.98
N ALA A 66 -3.75 -13.32 1.14
CA ALA A 66 -2.73 -14.11 0.44
C ALA A 66 -1.81 -13.22 -0.40
N THR A 67 -2.39 -12.28 -1.16
CA THR A 67 -1.60 -11.32 -1.95
C THR A 67 -0.74 -10.41 -1.06
N CYS A 68 -1.20 -10.02 0.14
CA CYS A 68 -0.35 -9.34 1.13
C CYS A 68 0.86 -10.19 1.54
N GLY A 69 0.69 -11.51 1.71
CA GLY A 69 1.80 -12.43 2.01
C GLY A 69 2.84 -12.47 0.88
N ILE A 70 2.41 -12.48 -0.37
CA ILE A 70 3.32 -12.37 -1.53
C ILE A 70 4.01 -11.01 -1.54
N LEU A 71 3.27 -9.93 -1.34
CA LEU A 71 3.82 -8.57 -1.25
C LEU A 71 4.86 -8.48 -0.14
N PHE A 72 4.61 -9.11 1.02
CA PHE A 72 5.54 -9.14 2.14
C PHE A 72 6.87 -9.81 1.77
N CYS A 73 6.84 -10.84 0.92
CA CYS A 73 8.07 -11.48 0.42
C CYS A 73 8.85 -10.58 -0.55
N ILE A 74 8.18 -9.70 -1.31
CA ILE A 74 8.83 -8.78 -2.26
C ILE A 74 9.32 -7.54 -1.52
N ASN A 75 8.45 -6.94 -0.71
CA ASN A 75 8.72 -5.76 0.11
C ASN A 75 7.87 -5.85 1.39
N ALA A 76 8.53 -6.15 2.51
CA ALA A 76 7.85 -6.39 3.79
C ALA A 76 7.00 -5.19 4.24
N PHE A 77 7.48 -3.95 4.04
CA PHE A 77 6.73 -2.75 4.41
C PHE A 77 5.46 -2.61 3.58
N VAL A 78 5.56 -2.76 2.26
CA VAL A 78 4.37 -2.69 1.38
C VAL A 78 3.37 -3.79 1.73
N GLY A 79 3.86 -5.01 2.02
CA GLY A 79 3.01 -6.12 2.45
C GLY A 79 2.24 -5.80 3.73
N LEU A 80 2.90 -5.21 4.75
CA LEU A 80 2.26 -4.80 6.00
C LEU A 80 1.29 -3.63 5.81
N TRP A 81 1.63 -2.65 4.99
CA TRP A 81 0.73 -1.53 4.71
C TRP A 81 -0.54 -2.00 4.02
N MET A 82 -0.42 -2.90 3.06
CA MET A 82 -1.59 -3.46 2.38
C MET A 82 -2.40 -4.39 3.31
N LEU A 83 -1.75 -5.11 4.22
CA LEU A 83 -2.44 -5.91 5.23
C LEU A 83 -3.27 -5.00 6.17
N TRP A 84 -2.76 -3.83 6.54
CA TRP A 84 -3.54 -2.82 7.26
C TRP A 84 -4.79 -2.41 6.49
N VAL A 85 -4.67 -2.13 5.17
CA VAL A 85 -5.83 -1.78 4.34
C VAL A 85 -6.86 -2.91 4.33
N VAL A 86 -6.43 -4.17 4.19
CA VAL A 86 -7.30 -5.35 4.25
C VAL A 86 -8.01 -5.44 5.61
N PHE A 87 -7.28 -5.21 6.70
CA PHE A 87 -7.79 -5.23 8.06
C PHE A 87 -8.87 -4.16 8.28
N VAL A 88 -8.57 -2.89 7.94
CA VAL A 88 -9.53 -1.79 8.08
C VAL A 88 -10.76 -2.03 7.20
N TRP A 89 -10.57 -2.49 5.96
CA TRP A 89 -11.68 -2.86 5.08
C TRP A 89 -12.57 -3.94 5.70
N GLY A 90 -11.96 -4.98 6.28
CA GLY A 90 -12.70 -6.06 6.91
C GLY A 90 -13.47 -5.63 8.16
N LEU A 91 -12.92 -4.69 8.95
CA LEU A 91 -13.60 -4.11 10.12
C LEU A 91 -14.81 -3.24 9.74
N LEU A 92 -14.66 -2.45 8.68
CA LEU A 92 -15.69 -1.50 8.25
C LEU A 92 -16.79 -2.15 7.41
N ARG A 93 -16.57 -3.36 6.93
CA ARG A 93 -17.52 -4.06 6.08
C ARG A 93 -18.84 -4.35 6.81
N HIS A 94 -19.94 -4.14 6.09
CA HIS A 94 -21.25 -4.54 6.57
C HIS A 94 -21.94 -5.47 5.55
N PRO A 95 -22.45 -6.64 5.94
CA PRO A 95 -22.37 -7.22 7.29
C PRO A 95 -20.93 -7.57 7.69
N ALA A 96 -20.67 -7.62 8.99
CA ALA A 96 -19.34 -7.91 9.52
C ALA A 96 -18.78 -9.22 8.95
N LEU A 97 -17.46 -9.23 8.73
CA LEU A 97 -16.78 -10.41 8.22
C LEU A 97 -16.85 -11.55 9.24
N PRO A 98 -17.34 -12.75 8.89
CA PRO A 98 -17.39 -13.89 9.79
C PRO A 98 -15.97 -14.23 10.33
N PHE A 99 -15.88 -14.61 11.59
CA PHE A 99 -14.60 -14.92 12.25
C PHE A 99 -13.78 -15.98 11.51
N LYS A 100 -14.46 -16.95 10.88
CA LYS A 100 -13.83 -17.97 10.03
C LYS A 100 -13.00 -17.35 8.91
N HIS A 101 -13.48 -16.29 8.27
CA HIS A 101 -12.75 -15.62 7.17
C HIS A 101 -11.53 -14.87 7.67
N TRP A 102 -11.59 -14.30 8.88
CA TRP A 102 -10.41 -13.72 9.54
C TRP A 102 -9.34 -14.77 9.78
N GLY A 103 -9.71 -15.93 10.33
CA GLY A 103 -8.78 -17.05 10.52
C GLY A 103 -8.16 -17.54 9.21
N GLN A 104 -8.97 -17.69 8.16
CA GLN A 104 -8.48 -18.08 6.84
C GLN A 104 -7.56 -17.02 6.22
N ALA A 105 -7.89 -15.74 6.34
CA ALA A 105 -7.09 -14.64 5.85
C ALA A 105 -5.74 -14.56 6.56
N THR A 106 -5.74 -14.67 7.90
CA THR A 106 -4.51 -14.71 8.70
C THR A 106 -3.64 -15.91 8.32
N LEU A 107 -4.23 -17.09 8.17
CA LEU A 107 -3.50 -18.29 7.77
C LEU A 107 -2.88 -18.11 6.37
N ALA A 108 -3.65 -17.63 5.41
CA ALA A 108 -3.18 -17.41 4.04
C ALA A 108 -2.01 -16.40 3.97
N PHE A 109 -2.11 -15.28 4.69
CA PHE A 109 -1.01 -14.32 4.84
C PHE A 109 0.21 -14.98 5.46
N THR A 110 0.05 -15.62 6.63
CA THR A 110 1.16 -16.19 7.39
C THR A 110 1.90 -17.26 6.60
N MET A 111 1.18 -18.16 5.93
CA MET A 111 1.79 -19.22 5.12
C MET A 111 2.66 -18.68 3.99
N LEU A 112 2.20 -17.62 3.33
CA LEU A 112 2.95 -17.01 2.22
C LEU A 112 4.07 -16.07 2.70
N ALA A 113 3.91 -15.41 3.85
CA ALA A 113 4.95 -14.56 4.45
C ALA A 113 6.03 -15.37 5.19
N LEU A 114 5.75 -16.64 5.52
CA LEU A 114 6.59 -17.49 6.38
C LEU A 114 8.07 -17.53 5.97
N PRO A 115 8.45 -17.66 4.70
CA PRO A 115 9.87 -17.72 4.31
C PRO A 115 10.65 -16.47 4.77
N VAL A 116 10.07 -15.28 4.60
CA VAL A 116 10.70 -14.02 5.00
C VAL A 116 10.68 -13.85 6.52
N VAL A 117 9.58 -14.22 7.19
CA VAL A 117 9.50 -14.19 8.66
C VAL A 117 10.57 -15.07 9.29
N VAL A 118 10.75 -16.29 8.79
CA VAL A 118 11.80 -17.21 9.26
C VAL A 118 13.19 -16.63 9.01
N TRP A 119 13.42 -16.07 7.83
CA TRP A 119 14.70 -15.43 7.52
C TRP A 119 15.00 -14.24 8.45
N ILE A 120 14.04 -13.35 8.70
CA ILE A 120 14.17 -12.24 9.63
C ILE A 120 14.48 -12.75 11.05
N ALA A 121 13.73 -13.73 11.54
CA ALA A 121 13.93 -14.30 12.87
C ALA A 121 15.34 -14.92 13.01
N ALA A 122 15.82 -15.66 12.01
CA ALA A 122 17.16 -16.21 11.99
C ALA A 122 18.24 -15.11 11.95
N SER A 123 18.01 -14.03 11.22
CA SER A 123 18.94 -12.91 11.11
C SER A 123 19.06 -12.10 12.41
N ILE A 124 17.98 -11.93 13.15
CA ILE A 124 17.98 -11.24 14.45
C ILE A 124 18.70 -12.10 15.52
N SER A 125 18.62 -13.44 15.39
CA SER A 125 19.23 -14.36 16.35
C SER A 125 20.76 -14.49 16.15
N SER A 126 21.32 -13.97 15.08
CA SER A 126 22.77 -13.95 14.87
C SER A 126 23.38 -12.81 15.67
N ASP A 127 24.33 -13.11 16.57
CA ASP A 127 25.01 -12.19 17.50
C ASP A 127 25.85 -11.07 16.84
N ALA A 128 25.72 -10.86 15.55
CA ALA A 128 26.35 -9.80 14.78
C ALA A 128 25.64 -8.43 14.90
N ALA A 129 24.92 -8.19 15.99
CA ALA A 129 24.33 -6.89 16.27
C ALA A 129 25.45 -5.87 16.61
N VAL A 130 26.12 -5.36 15.59
CA VAL A 130 26.74 -4.05 15.68
C VAL A 130 25.65 -3.09 16.14
N ALA A 131 25.91 -2.29 17.16
CA ALA A 131 25.00 -1.26 17.63
C ALA A 131 24.85 -0.21 16.49
N PHE A 132 23.99 -0.52 15.52
CA PHE A 132 23.73 0.32 14.36
C PHE A 132 22.53 1.21 14.70
N ASP A 133 22.76 2.51 14.82
CA ASP A 133 21.66 3.46 15.00
C ASP A 133 20.98 3.68 13.65
N TYR A 134 19.88 2.95 13.45
CA TYR A 134 19.08 3.02 12.24
C TYR A 134 18.43 4.37 12.04
N ARG A 135 18.12 5.09 13.13
CA ARG A 135 17.50 6.41 13.09
C ARG A 135 18.47 7.46 12.56
N ASP A 136 19.72 7.43 13.04
CA ASP A 136 20.76 8.32 12.56
C ASP A 136 21.12 8.01 11.11
N TYR A 137 21.16 6.72 10.73
CA TYR A 137 21.37 6.32 9.34
C TYR A 137 20.30 6.87 8.41
N ILE A 138 19.02 6.73 8.77
CA ILE A 138 17.90 7.27 7.97
C ILE A 138 18.01 8.79 7.85
N ARG A 139 18.26 9.48 8.96
CA ARG A 139 18.38 10.95 8.98
C ARG A 139 19.50 11.46 8.10
N PHE A 140 20.61 10.73 8.04
CA PHE A 140 21.80 11.16 7.31
C PHE A 140 21.75 10.83 5.83
N TYR A 141 21.29 9.62 5.48
CA TYR A 141 21.37 9.12 4.11
C TYR A 141 20.06 9.16 3.34
N TYR A 142 18.91 9.10 4.03
CA TYR A 142 17.60 8.98 3.39
C TYR A 142 16.51 9.81 4.10
N PRO A 143 16.77 11.09 4.44
CA PRO A 143 15.81 11.90 5.21
C PRO A 143 14.48 12.03 4.47
N GLU A 144 14.52 12.24 3.15
CA GLU A 144 13.33 12.42 2.32
C GLU A 144 12.48 11.15 2.17
N HIS A 145 13.04 9.97 2.50
CA HIS A 145 12.33 8.71 2.38
C HIS A 145 11.46 8.39 3.59
N PHE A 146 11.80 8.93 4.76
CA PHE A 146 11.21 8.48 6.01
C PHE A 146 10.78 9.62 6.94
N LEU A 147 11.31 10.83 6.75
CA LEU A 147 11.04 11.95 7.65
C LEU A 147 10.11 12.95 6.97
N ILE A 148 8.89 13.08 7.50
CA ILE A 148 7.91 14.00 6.96
C ILE A 148 8.38 15.47 7.05
N GLU A 149 9.18 15.79 8.07
CA GLU A 149 9.79 17.11 8.26
C GLU A 149 10.83 17.46 7.19
N ALA A 150 11.41 16.44 6.53
CA ALA A 150 12.36 16.63 5.42
C ALA A 150 11.64 16.74 4.07
N ALA A 151 10.36 16.42 4.00
CA ALA A 151 9.60 16.47 2.76
C ALA A 151 9.41 17.92 2.29
N PRO A 152 9.64 18.23 1.01
CA PRO A 152 9.41 19.57 0.49
C PRO A 152 7.92 19.95 0.58
N ALA A 153 7.62 21.24 0.81
CA ALA A 153 6.25 21.74 0.97
C ALA A 153 5.34 21.37 -0.23
N SER A 154 5.90 21.34 -1.44
CA SER A 154 5.16 20.91 -2.64
C SER A 154 4.70 19.45 -2.57
N ALA A 155 5.53 18.57 -2.02
CA ALA A 155 5.19 17.17 -1.82
C ALA A 155 4.08 17.00 -0.77
N LEU A 156 4.16 17.74 0.34
CA LEU A 156 3.12 17.75 1.38
C LEU A 156 1.79 18.29 0.86
N LEU A 157 1.81 19.36 0.05
CA LEU A 157 0.61 19.89 -0.61
C LEU A 157 0.00 18.88 -1.59
N THR A 158 0.84 18.18 -2.35
CA THR A 158 0.38 17.12 -3.26
C THR A 158 -0.29 15.99 -2.48
N LEU A 159 0.33 15.53 -1.39
CA LEU A 159 -0.24 14.51 -0.52
C LEU A 159 -1.58 14.96 0.07
N ALA A 160 -1.64 16.18 0.61
CA ALA A 160 -2.87 16.74 1.16
C ALA A 160 -3.98 16.82 0.10
N SER A 161 -3.65 17.24 -1.13
CA SER A 161 -4.59 17.30 -2.25
C SER A 161 -5.12 15.91 -2.63
N LEU A 162 -4.24 14.90 -2.68
CA LEU A 162 -4.63 13.52 -2.97
C LEU A 162 -5.54 12.95 -1.88
N LEU A 163 -5.21 13.20 -0.61
CA LEU A 163 -6.06 12.80 0.53
C LEU A 163 -7.42 13.47 0.46
N ALA A 164 -7.49 14.76 0.14
CA ALA A 164 -8.75 15.49 -0.06
C ALA A 164 -9.55 14.91 -1.22
N CYS A 165 -8.91 14.64 -2.37
CA CYS A 165 -9.55 14.00 -3.52
C CYS A 165 -10.05 12.58 -3.17
N ALA A 166 -9.27 11.78 -2.48
CA ALA A 166 -9.67 10.43 -2.04
C ALA A 166 -10.86 10.49 -1.07
N TRP A 167 -10.84 11.44 -0.15
CA TRP A 167 -11.95 11.68 0.78
C TRP A 167 -13.23 12.11 0.06
N LEU A 168 -13.15 13.09 -0.84
CA LEU A 168 -14.29 13.54 -1.65
C LEU A 168 -14.83 12.41 -2.53
N ALA A 169 -13.95 11.63 -3.14
CA ALA A 169 -14.33 10.45 -3.91
C ALA A 169 -15.06 9.45 -3.02
N ALA A 170 -14.55 9.15 -1.81
CA ALA A 170 -15.20 8.24 -0.87
C ALA A 170 -16.61 8.70 -0.45
N LEU A 171 -16.81 10.01 -0.32
CA LEU A 171 -18.13 10.60 -0.05
C LEU A 171 -19.08 10.51 -1.25
N SER A 172 -18.54 10.58 -2.46
CA SER A 172 -19.31 10.57 -3.72
C SER A 172 -19.73 9.17 -4.15
N PHE A 173 -18.94 8.14 -3.82
CA PHE A 173 -19.22 6.74 -4.16
C PHE A 173 -20.27 6.14 -3.23
N LYS A 174 -21.54 6.47 -3.47
CA LYS A 174 -22.66 5.91 -2.70
C LYS A 174 -22.90 4.42 -2.98
N GLU A 175 -22.57 3.96 -4.19
CA GLU A 175 -22.90 2.62 -4.67
C GLU A 175 -21.85 1.55 -4.29
N SER A 176 -20.58 1.92 -4.09
CA SER A 176 -19.51 0.97 -3.75
C SER A 176 -18.97 1.17 -2.34
N GLN A 177 -19.60 0.52 -1.37
CA GLN A 177 -19.12 0.51 0.01
C GLN A 177 -17.70 -0.09 0.12
N ALA A 178 -17.36 -1.08 -0.71
CA ALA A 178 -16.03 -1.67 -0.73
C ALA A 178 -14.95 -0.64 -1.08
N LEU A 179 -15.17 0.16 -2.12
CA LEU A 179 -14.25 1.22 -2.53
C LEU A 179 -14.09 2.29 -1.43
N LYS A 180 -15.21 2.69 -0.82
CA LYS A 180 -15.20 3.64 0.31
C LYS A 180 -14.33 3.14 1.46
N HIS A 181 -14.47 1.87 1.85
CA HIS A 181 -13.68 1.29 2.94
C HIS A 181 -12.20 1.15 2.58
N ILE A 182 -11.88 0.83 1.33
CA ILE A 182 -10.49 0.80 0.83
C ILE A 182 -9.87 2.21 0.94
N LEU A 183 -10.55 3.24 0.42
CA LEU A 183 -10.07 4.62 0.47
C LEU A 183 -9.89 5.09 1.92
N LEU A 184 -10.82 4.76 2.81
CA LEU A 184 -10.68 5.09 4.22
C LEU A 184 -9.49 4.37 4.86
N GLY A 185 -9.27 3.10 4.53
CA GLY A 185 -8.09 2.34 4.97
C GLY A 185 -6.78 2.98 4.54
N LEU A 186 -6.71 3.47 3.30
CA LEU A 186 -5.54 4.19 2.77
C LEU A 186 -5.34 5.54 3.45
N VAL A 187 -6.40 6.31 3.67
CA VAL A 187 -6.32 7.59 4.40
C VAL A 187 -5.82 7.37 5.82
N LEU A 188 -6.38 6.39 6.54
CA LEU A 188 -5.94 6.05 7.89
C LEU A 188 -4.49 5.57 7.92
N LEU A 189 -4.05 4.79 6.93
CA LEU A 189 -2.66 4.36 6.82
C LEU A 189 -1.72 5.56 6.68
N LEU A 190 -2.04 6.51 5.81
CA LEU A 190 -1.22 7.70 5.59
C LEU A 190 -1.18 8.59 6.85
N LEU A 191 -2.31 8.75 7.54
CA LEU A 191 -2.35 9.50 8.80
C LEU A 191 -1.51 8.82 9.88
N VAL A 192 -1.64 7.51 10.06
CA VAL A 192 -0.83 6.75 11.02
C VAL A 192 0.64 6.85 10.66
N GLY A 193 1.01 6.65 9.38
CA GLY A 193 2.39 6.76 8.91
C GLY A 193 3.00 8.15 9.13
N ALA A 194 2.19 9.23 9.03
CA ALA A 194 2.67 10.60 9.27
C ALA A 194 2.97 10.90 10.75
N PHE A 195 2.33 10.18 11.69
CA PHE A 195 2.46 10.43 13.13
C PHE A 195 3.24 9.35 13.89
N LEU A 196 3.62 8.26 13.22
CA LEU A 196 4.48 7.26 13.87
C LEU A 196 5.89 7.83 14.05
N PRO A 197 6.42 7.89 15.29
CA PRO A 197 7.81 8.24 15.52
C PRO A 197 8.70 7.11 14.98
N TYR A 198 9.64 7.46 14.11
CA TYR A 198 10.67 6.56 13.64
C TYR A 198 11.81 6.42 14.65
#